data_e983f0d5bb9f33fa1eaeb3d5e487735b
#
_entry.id   e983f0d5bb9f33fa1eaeb3d5e487735b
#
_cell.length_a   1.000
_cell.length_b   1.000
_cell.length_c   1.000
_cell.angle_alpha   90.00
_cell.angle_beta   90.00
_cell.angle_gamma   90.00
#
_symmetry.space_group_name_H-M   'P 1'
#
loop_
_entity.id
_entity.type
_entity.pdbx_description
1 polymer ?
#
loop_
_entity_poly.entity_id
_entity_poly.type
_entity_poly.pdbx_seq_one_letter_code
_entity_poly.pdbx_strand_id
1 'polypeptide(L)'
;MPVTFGVEEELLVVGSRGRPIAAGDEVVRNTRELIAEDAGVLPETAVEHEFKREQAEIGSLPCTTTDELTRQLVDLRLVASAGAAGSGAAIAAIATSPLKVRPTATDDDRYLRMSQEFGLLSRQQLTCGQHVHVQIGPRAGAGEIDRLSGWLPTLLALSANSPFWQGQDSGYASFRTVTWGLWPTAGPSGPFGDAAGYDAAVADLIRSGAALDEGMIYFDARLPVRFPTVEIRV
;
A
#
# COMPACT_ATOMS: atom_id res chain seq x y z
N MET A 1 -18.09 -18.84 10.87
CA MET A 1 -17.51 -18.79 9.53
C MET A 1 -15.99 -18.69 9.71
N PRO A 2 -15.17 -19.27 8.82
CA PRO A 2 -13.72 -19.07 8.89
C PRO A 2 -13.40 -17.58 8.75
N VAL A 3 -12.33 -17.15 9.38
CA VAL A 3 -11.80 -15.79 9.23
C VAL A 3 -11.23 -15.67 7.81
N THR A 4 -11.60 -14.61 7.10
CA THR A 4 -11.03 -14.32 5.79
C THR A 4 -9.88 -13.32 5.91
N PHE A 5 -8.96 -13.38 4.96
CA PHE A 5 -7.85 -12.43 4.83
C PHE A 5 -7.56 -12.16 3.36
N GLY A 6 -6.91 -11.05 3.09
CA GLY A 6 -6.50 -10.64 1.75
C GLY A 6 -5.23 -9.81 1.80
N VAL A 7 -4.67 -9.54 0.64
CA VAL A 7 -3.45 -8.76 0.49
C VAL A 7 -3.61 -7.73 -0.61
N GLU A 8 -3.21 -6.50 -0.32
CA GLU A 8 -2.92 -5.45 -1.29
C GLU A 8 -1.41 -5.38 -1.50
N GLU A 9 -0.96 -5.24 -2.74
CA GLU A 9 0.44 -5.13 -3.08
C GLU A 9 0.67 -3.95 -4.01
N GLU A 10 1.48 -3.00 -3.57
CA GLU A 10 1.94 -1.88 -4.36
C GLU A 10 3.19 -2.27 -5.17
N LEU A 11 3.16 -2.01 -6.46
CA LEU A 11 4.21 -2.40 -7.41
C LEU A 11 4.80 -1.17 -8.06
N LEU A 12 6.14 -1.10 -8.15
CA LEU A 12 6.79 -0.07 -8.98
C LEU A 12 6.63 -0.40 -10.46
N VAL A 13 6.25 0.60 -11.24
CA VAL A 13 6.26 0.55 -12.70
C VAL A 13 7.62 1.02 -13.19
N VAL A 14 8.35 0.14 -13.89
CA VAL A 14 9.73 0.38 -14.28
C VAL A 14 9.92 0.24 -15.79
N GLY A 15 10.80 1.07 -16.35
CA GLY A 15 11.23 0.96 -17.75
C GLY A 15 12.34 -0.08 -17.94
N SER A 16 12.82 -0.23 -19.18
CA SER A 16 13.78 -1.25 -19.63
C SER A 16 15.11 -1.31 -18.86
N ARG A 17 15.46 -0.27 -18.11
CA ARG A 17 16.66 -0.22 -17.27
C ARG A 17 16.36 -0.30 -15.79
N GLY A 18 15.15 -0.76 -15.39
CA GLY A 18 14.73 -0.88 -14.01
C GLY A 18 14.47 0.46 -13.29
N ARG A 19 14.51 1.60 -14.01
CA ARG A 19 14.17 2.91 -13.42
C ARG A 19 12.67 3.08 -13.37
N PRO A 20 12.09 3.54 -12.22
CA PRO A 20 10.67 3.88 -12.17
C PRO A 20 10.29 4.92 -13.22
N ILE A 21 9.15 4.74 -13.85
CA ILE A 21 8.58 5.59 -14.89
C ILE A 21 7.10 5.88 -14.59
N ALA A 22 6.63 7.07 -14.95
CA ALA A 22 5.27 7.53 -14.70
C ALA A 22 4.28 6.93 -15.72
N ALA A 23 4.12 5.62 -15.71
CA ALA A 23 3.24 4.86 -16.61
C ALA A 23 2.17 4.04 -15.85
N GLY A 24 1.95 4.32 -14.55
CA GLY A 24 0.98 3.61 -13.72
C GLY A 24 -0.45 3.70 -14.28
N ASP A 25 -0.84 4.85 -14.80
CA ASP A 25 -2.18 5.04 -15.37
C ASP A 25 -2.42 4.12 -16.58
N GLU A 26 -1.43 3.98 -17.46
CA GLU A 26 -1.49 3.08 -18.61
C GLU A 26 -1.47 1.61 -18.16
N VAL A 27 -0.63 1.27 -17.18
CA VAL A 27 -0.56 -0.09 -16.63
C VAL A 27 -1.90 -0.49 -16.03
N VAL A 28 -2.50 0.35 -15.19
CA VAL A 28 -3.81 0.08 -14.58
C VAL A 28 -4.88 -0.10 -15.65
N ARG A 29 -4.96 0.81 -16.63
CA ARG A 29 -5.92 0.72 -17.72
C ARG A 29 -5.77 -0.59 -18.50
N ASN A 30 -4.57 -0.89 -19.00
CA ASN A 30 -4.32 -2.10 -19.78
C ASN A 30 -4.59 -3.37 -18.97
N THR A 31 -4.26 -3.37 -17.67
CA THR A 31 -4.55 -4.51 -16.78
C THR A 31 -6.05 -4.71 -16.61
N ARG A 32 -6.83 -3.64 -16.44
CA ARG A 32 -8.30 -3.73 -16.36
C ARG A 32 -8.92 -4.26 -17.66
N GLU A 33 -8.42 -3.82 -18.82
CA GLU A 33 -8.86 -4.33 -20.11
C GLU A 33 -8.62 -5.86 -20.22
N LEU A 34 -7.43 -6.33 -19.82
CA LEU A 34 -7.11 -7.77 -19.82
C LEU A 34 -8.00 -8.57 -18.85
N ILE A 35 -8.27 -8.01 -17.65
CA ILE A 35 -9.20 -8.64 -16.68
C ILE A 35 -10.62 -8.72 -17.26
N ALA A 36 -11.10 -7.69 -17.94
CA ALA A 36 -12.43 -7.65 -18.53
C ALA A 36 -12.58 -8.65 -19.70
N GLU A 37 -11.49 -8.92 -20.45
CA GLU A 37 -11.48 -9.91 -21.53
C GLU A 37 -11.49 -11.35 -21.01
N ASP A 38 -10.90 -11.62 -19.85
CA ASP A 38 -10.88 -12.94 -19.20
C ASP A 38 -12.07 -13.11 -18.25
N ALA A 39 -13.25 -13.26 -18.85
CA ALA A 39 -14.56 -13.22 -18.19
C ALA A 39 -14.62 -14.08 -16.91
N GLY A 40 -14.36 -13.47 -15.74
CA GLY A 40 -14.89 -13.97 -14.46
C GLY A 40 -13.89 -14.47 -13.42
N VAL A 41 -12.58 -14.31 -13.58
CA VAL A 41 -11.60 -14.75 -12.56
C VAL A 41 -11.27 -13.61 -11.57
N LEU A 42 -11.02 -12.41 -12.07
CA LEU A 42 -10.65 -11.25 -11.25
C LEU A 42 -11.61 -10.07 -11.53
N PRO A 43 -11.99 -9.28 -10.51
CA PRO A 43 -12.74 -8.04 -10.73
C PRO A 43 -11.80 -6.94 -11.24
N GLU A 44 -12.31 -5.99 -12.02
CA GLU A 44 -11.54 -4.81 -12.45
C GLU A 44 -10.98 -3.99 -11.28
N THR A 45 -11.67 -4.02 -10.13
CA THR A 45 -11.23 -3.41 -8.89
C THR A 45 -10.02 -4.10 -8.24
N ALA A 46 -9.57 -5.23 -8.79
CA ALA A 46 -8.35 -5.91 -8.34
C ALA A 46 -7.07 -5.17 -8.74
N VAL A 47 -7.15 -4.11 -9.54
CA VAL A 47 -6.02 -3.21 -9.83
C VAL A 47 -6.48 -1.76 -9.70
N GLU A 48 -5.73 -0.96 -8.95
CA GLU A 48 -6.05 0.44 -8.67
C GLU A 48 -4.83 1.36 -8.91
N HIS A 49 -5.16 2.65 -9.08
CA HIS A 49 -4.17 3.72 -9.13
C HIS A 49 -3.64 4.01 -7.73
N GLU A 50 -2.36 4.35 -7.67
CA GLU A 50 -1.71 4.81 -6.46
C GLU A 50 -1.42 6.33 -6.49
N PHE A 51 -0.99 6.87 -5.35
CA PHE A 51 -0.60 8.28 -5.22
C PHE A 51 0.46 8.69 -6.25
N LYS A 52 1.34 7.77 -6.63
CA LYS A 52 2.40 8.04 -7.61
C LYS A 52 2.16 7.30 -8.91
N ARG A 53 2.32 8.01 -10.02
CA ARG A 53 2.22 7.44 -11.37
C ARG A 53 3.30 6.41 -11.68
N GLU A 54 4.33 6.29 -10.85
CA GLU A 54 5.36 5.24 -10.89
C GLU A 54 4.92 3.96 -10.17
N GLN A 55 3.65 3.85 -9.75
CA GLN A 55 3.09 2.73 -9.01
C GLN A 55 1.78 2.24 -9.64
N ALA A 56 1.47 0.98 -9.38
CA ALA A 56 0.15 0.38 -9.53
C ALA A 56 -0.09 -0.52 -8.32
N GLU A 57 -1.33 -0.60 -7.84
CA GLU A 57 -1.73 -1.46 -6.74
C GLU A 57 -2.55 -2.63 -7.26
N ILE A 58 -2.30 -3.82 -6.72
CA ILE A 58 -3.10 -5.02 -6.96
C ILE A 58 -3.64 -5.54 -5.64
N GLY A 59 -4.89 -6.01 -5.63
CA GLY A 59 -5.57 -6.52 -4.43
C GLY A 59 -6.23 -7.87 -4.65
N SER A 60 -5.98 -8.82 -3.72
CA SER A 60 -6.64 -10.11 -3.74
C SER A 60 -8.10 -10.01 -3.29
N LEU A 61 -8.94 -10.94 -3.74
CA LEU A 61 -10.22 -11.21 -3.09
C LEU A 61 -9.99 -11.84 -1.71
N PRO A 62 -10.98 -11.76 -0.80
CA PRO A 62 -10.89 -12.43 0.49
C PRO A 62 -10.66 -13.95 0.34
N CYS A 63 -9.62 -14.46 1.00
CA CYS A 63 -9.21 -15.87 1.00
C CYS A 63 -9.45 -16.50 2.37
N THR A 64 -9.56 -17.83 2.40
CA THR A 64 -9.65 -18.63 3.63
C THR A 64 -8.42 -19.50 3.84
N THR A 65 -7.59 -19.67 2.82
CA THR A 65 -6.36 -20.46 2.87
C THR A 65 -5.20 -19.71 2.20
N THR A 66 -3.98 -20.01 2.63
CA THR A 66 -2.75 -19.45 2.03
C THR A 66 -2.55 -19.91 0.59
N ASP A 67 -3.05 -21.10 0.23
CA ASP A 67 -2.97 -21.62 -1.14
C ASP A 67 -3.88 -20.83 -2.10
N GLU A 68 -5.07 -20.41 -1.64
CA GLU A 68 -5.94 -19.50 -2.39
C GLU A 68 -5.26 -18.15 -2.60
N LEU A 69 -4.72 -17.56 -1.53
CA LEU A 69 -4.02 -16.29 -1.61
C LEU A 69 -2.82 -16.36 -2.56
N THR A 70 -2.00 -17.41 -2.45
CA THR A 70 -0.81 -17.59 -3.30
C THR A 70 -1.20 -17.63 -4.78
N ARG A 71 -2.24 -18.39 -5.13
CA ARG A 71 -2.74 -18.45 -6.51
C ARG A 71 -3.20 -17.09 -7.00
N GLN A 72 -4.01 -16.37 -6.20
CA GLN A 72 -4.49 -15.06 -6.59
C GLN A 72 -3.36 -14.04 -6.77
N LEU A 73 -2.36 -14.01 -5.89
CA LEU A 73 -1.21 -13.11 -6.03
C LEU A 73 -0.38 -13.43 -7.28
N VAL A 74 -0.21 -14.71 -7.63
CA VAL A 74 0.45 -15.11 -8.87
C VAL A 74 -0.33 -14.63 -10.08
N ASP A 75 -1.65 -14.86 -10.13
CA ASP A 75 -2.50 -14.46 -11.23
C ASP A 75 -2.55 -12.94 -11.39
N LEU A 76 -2.69 -12.19 -10.29
CA LEU A 76 -2.68 -10.73 -10.27
C LEU A 76 -1.35 -10.16 -10.80
N ARG A 77 -0.22 -10.70 -10.35
CA ARG A 77 1.10 -10.28 -10.86
C ARG A 77 1.30 -10.63 -12.33
N LEU A 78 0.77 -11.75 -12.81
CA LEU A 78 0.83 -12.12 -14.22
C LEU A 78 0.04 -11.15 -15.08
N VAL A 79 -1.22 -10.84 -14.72
CA VAL A 79 -2.04 -9.91 -15.49
C VAL A 79 -1.49 -8.49 -15.43
N ALA A 80 -1.00 -8.03 -14.28
CA ALA A 80 -0.37 -6.71 -14.13
C ALA A 80 0.95 -6.61 -14.94
N SER A 81 1.72 -7.71 -15.01
CA SER A 81 2.92 -7.78 -15.86
C SER A 81 2.56 -7.68 -17.34
N ALA A 82 1.48 -8.34 -17.77
CA ALA A 82 1.00 -8.24 -19.14
C ALA A 82 0.51 -6.82 -19.48
N GLY A 83 -0.24 -6.18 -18.57
CA GLY A 83 -0.68 -4.79 -18.70
C GLY A 83 0.50 -3.81 -18.79
N ALA A 84 1.54 -4.01 -17.98
CA ALA A 84 2.77 -3.23 -18.04
C ALA A 84 3.51 -3.42 -19.37
N ALA A 85 3.62 -4.65 -19.87
CA ALA A 85 4.25 -4.94 -21.14
C ALA A 85 3.56 -4.23 -22.30
N GLY A 86 2.24 -4.10 -22.28
CA GLY A 86 1.45 -3.32 -23.23
C GLY A 86 1.83 -1.84 -23.30
N SER A 87 2.44 -1.30 -22.26
CA SER A 87 2.96 0.08 -22.18
C SER A 87 4.49 0.16 -22.37
N GLY A 88 5.15 -0.94 -22.74
CA GLY A 88 6.61 -1.00 -22.81
C GLY A 88 7.30 -0.90 -21.44
N ALA A 89 6.57 -1.20 -20.36
CA ALA A 89 7.02 -1.18 -18.98
C ALA A 89 7.12 -2.59 -18.40
N ALA A 90 7.59 -2.69 -17.17
CA ALA A 90 7.50 -3.87 -16.33
C ALA A 90 7.08 -3.45 -14.93
N ILE A 91 6.64 -4.41 -14.12
CA ILE A 91 6.38 -4.20 -12.69
C ILE A 91 7.51 -4.77 -11.85
N ALA A 92 7.75 -4.18 -10.67
CA ALA A 92 8.74 -4.64 -9.71
C ALA A 92 8.15 -4.61 -8.28
N ALA A 93 8.11 -5.79 -7.65
CA ALA A 93 7.68 -5.97 -6.27
C ALA A 93 8.85 -5.66 -5.31
N ILE A 94 9.17 -4.38 -5.18
CA ILE A 94 10.23 -3.85 -4.32
C ILE A 94 9.74 -2.62 -3.57
N ALA A 95 10.10 -2.51 -2.29
CA ALA A 95 9.55 -1.48 -1.41
C ALA A 95 10.09 -0.07 -1.70
N THR A 96 11.31 0.06 -2.24
CA THR A 96 11.93 1.33 -2.61
C THR A 96 12.76 1.20 -3.87
N SER A 97 12.84 2.27 -4.67
CA SER A 97 13.71 2.26 -5.86
C SER A 97 15.19 2.34 -5.47
N PRO A 98 16.03 1.39 -5.91
CA PRO A 98 17.48 1.52 -5.77
C PRO A 98 18.07 2.62 -6.67
N LEU A 99 17.32 3.08 -7.67
CA LEU A 99 17.77 4.11 -8.62
C LEU A 99 17.16 5.47 -8.31
N LYS A 100 17.86 6.54 -8.69
CA LYS A 100 17.32 7.91 -8.55
C LYS A 100 16.05 8.08 -9.37
N VAL A 101 15.02 8.62 -8.74
CA VAL A 101 13.73 8.93 -9.35
C VAL A 101 13.18 10.25 -8.79
N ARG A 102 12.39 10.94 -9.57
CA ARG A 102 11.55 12.07 -9.12
C ARG A 102 10.10 11.62 -9.32
N PRO A 103 9.42 11.24 -8.24
CA PRO A 103 8.06 10.75 -8.34
C PRO A 103 7.08 11.81 -8.83
N THR A 104 6.09 11.37 -9.57
CA THR A 104 5.03 12.21 -10.14
C THR A 104 3.69 11.86 -9.47
N ALA A 105 2.96 12.83 -8.96
CA ALA A 105 1.62 12.57 -8.43
C ALA A 105 0.66 12.18 -9.54
N THR A 106 -0.22 11.24 -9.25
CA THR A 106 -1.37 10.90 -10.10
C THR A 106 -2.31 12.11 -10.20
N ASP A 107 -2.88 12.34 -11.38
CA ASP A 107 -3.77 13.48 -11.66
C ASP A 107 -5.17 13.21 -11.06
N ASP A 108 -5.23 13.38 -9.75
CA ASP A 108 -6.42 13.23 -8.92
C ASP A 108 -6.46 14.37 -7.91
N ASP A 109 -7.62 14.99 -7.72
CA ASP A 109 -7.77 16.18 -6.86
C ASP A 109 -7.29 15.95 -5.43
N ARG A 110 -7.53 14.76 -4.87
CA ARG A 110 -7.07 14.40 -3.53
C ARG A 110 -5.54 14.30 -3.48
N TYR A 111 -4.92 13.67 -4.45
CA TYR A 111 -3.47 13.51 -4.53
C TYR A 111 -2.75 14.83 -4.83
N LEU A 112 -3.34 15.69 -5.63
CA LEU A 112 -2.83 17.05 -5.86
C LEU A 112 -2.89 17.88 -4.58
N ARG A 113 -3.99 17.78 -3.82
CA ARG A 113 -4.11 18.43 -2.51
C ARG A 113 -3.08 17.90 -1.51
N MET A 114 -2.87 16.58 -1.43
CA MET A 114 -1.79 15.98 -0.62
C MET A 114 -0.42 16.56 -1.00
N SER A 115 -0.16 16.74 -2.31
CA SER A 115 1.11 17.28 -2.80
C SER A 115 1.31 18.75 -2.40
N GLN A 116 0.25 19.52 -2.30
CA GLN A 116 0.29 20.93 -1.85
C GLN A 116 0.52 21.02 -0.34
N GLU A 117 -0.25 20.29 0.45
CA GLU A 117 -0.24 20.38 1.92
C GLU A 117 1.05 19.79 2.53
N PHE A 118 1.53 18.66 2.01
CA PHE A 118 2.70 17.96 2.56
C PHE A 118 4.02 18.27 1.81
N GLY A 119 3.97 19.12 0.81
CA GLY A 119 5.12 19.78 0.19
C GLY A 119 6.23 18.81 -0.23
N LEU A 120 7.43 18.98 0.32
CA LEU A 120 8.61 18.19 -0.06
C LEU A 120 8.46 16.71 0.27
N LEU A 121 7.84 16.38 1.39
CA LEU A 121 7.59 15.00 1.80
C LEU A 121 6.84 14.25 0.71
N SER A 122 5.68 14.76 0.31
CA SER A 122 4.86 14.13 -0.73
C SER A 122 5.57 14.03 -2.07
N ARG A 123 6.38 15.05 -2.45
CA ARG A 123 7.12 15.05 -3.71
C ARG A 123 8.29 14.09 -3.77
N GLN A 124 8.85 13.67 -2.64
CA GLN A 124 9.99 12.75 -2.59
C GLN A 124 9.59 11.32 -2.27
N GLN A 125 8.41 11.12 -1.72
CA GLN A 125 7.91 9.82 -1.32
C GLN A 125 7.63 8.94 -2.54
N LEU A 126 8.27 7.78 -2.59
CA LEU A 126 8.00 6.68 -3.50
C LEU A 126 8.37 5.38 -2.79
N THR A 127 7.41 4.81 -2.11
CA THR A 127 7.55 3.55 -1.37
C THR A 127 6.38 2.66 -1.72
N CYS A 128 6.63 1.37 -1.84
CA CYS A 128 5.62 0.35 -2.02
C CYS A 128 5.47 -0.48 -0.75
N GLY A 129 4.24 -0.80 -0.41
CA GLY A 129 3.87 -1.68 0.69
C GLY A 129 3.27 -2.99 0.19
N GLN A 130 3.16 -3.93 1.11
CA GLN A 130 2.26 -5.05 1.01
C GLN A 130 1.41 -5.04 2.28
N HIS A 131 0.11 -4.85 2.12
CA HIS A 131 -0.80 -4.71 3.25
C HIS A 131 -1.60 -6.00 3.42
N VAL A 132 -1.63 -6.52 4.64
CA VAL A 132 -2.40 -7.71 4.96
C VAL A 132 -3.67 -7.31 5.69
N HIS A 133 -4.82 -7.62 5.08
CA HIS A 133 -6.14 -7.41 5.64
C HIS A 133 -6.64 -8.68 6.30
N VAL A 134 -7.01 -8.60 7.57
CA VAL A 134 -7.61 -9.72 8.32
C VAL A 134 -9.01 -9.32 8.78
N GLN A 135 -10.00 -10.10 8.39
CA GLN A 135 -11.40 -9.87 8.78
C GLN A 135 -11.56 -9.81 10.29
N ILE A 136 -12.31 -8.81 10.75
CA ILE A 136 -12.67 -8.63 12.17
C ILE A 136 -14.19 -8.66 12.34
N GLY A 137 -14.63 -8.98 13.56
CA GLY A 137 -16.03 -8.89 13.92
C GLY A 137 -16.51 -7.44 14.06
N PRO A 138 -17.83 -7.18 14.00
CA PRO A 138 -18.40 -5.81 13.99
C PRO A 138 -18.08 -4.94 15.22
N ARG A 139 -17.59 -5.53 16.31
CA ARG A 139 -17.21 -4.83 17.56
C ARG A 139 -15.74 -5.00 17.92
N ALA A 140 -14.99 -5.72 17.08
CA ALA A 140 -13.56 -5.89 17.19
C ALA A 140 -12.88 -4.78 16.38
N GLY A 141 -11.62 -4.53 16.56
CA GLY A 141 -10.86 -3.57 15.74
C GLY A 141 -9.75 -2.94 16.53
N ALA A 142 -10.05 -1.92 17.31
CA ALA A 142 -9.03 -1.23 18.11
C ALA A 142 -8.31 -2.17 19.08
N GLY A 143 -9.05 -3.07 19.74
CA GLY A 143 -8.46 -4.07 20.64
C GLY A 143 -7.58 -5.11 19.91
N GLU A 144 -7.85 -5.41 18.63
CA GLU A 144 -6.99 -6.24 17.80
C GLU A 144 -5.70 -5.50 17.45
N ILE A 145 -5.76 -4.22 17.10
CA ILE A 145 -4.59 -3.38 16.84
C ILE A 145 -3.71 -3.32 18.09
N ASP A 146 -4.31 -3.08 19.26
CA ASP A 146 -3.57 -3.02 20.53
C ASP A 146 -2.84 -4.33 20.84
N ARG A 147 -3.48 -5.48 20.54
CA ARG A 147 -2.85 -6.81 20.70
C ARG A 147 -1.76 -7.09 19.66
N LEU A 148 -1.91 -6.57 18.44
CA LEU A 148 -0.94 -6.73 17.35
C LEU A 148 0.30 -5.86 17.57
N SER A 149 0.19 -4.74 18.27
CA SER A 149 1.26 -3.75 18.40
C SER A 149 2.61 -4.36 18.85
N GLY A 150 2.57 -5.35 19.75
CA GLY A 150 3.76 -6.07 20.20
C GLY A 150 4.41 -6.96 19.13
N TRP A 151 3.72 -7.32 18.05
CA TRP A 151 4.20 -8.17 16.97
C TRP A 151 4.72 -7.39 15.76
N LEU A 152 4.30 -6.12 15.59
CA LEU A 152 4.66 -5.30 14.44
C LEU A 152 6.17 -5.18 14.22
N PRO A 153 7.03 -5.01 15.25
CA PRO A 153 8.48 -5.00 15.03
C PRO A 153 9.03 -6.33 14.48
N THR A 154 8.45 -7.46 14.89
CA THR A 154 8.83 -8.77 14.37
C THR A 154 8.42 -8.94 12.90
N LEU A 155 7.21 -8.51 12.55
CA LEU A 155 6.73 -8.53 11.17
C LEU A 155 7.58 -7.62 10.29
N LEU A 156 7.92 -6.42 10.75
CA LEU A 156 8.85 -5.52 10.07
C LEU A 156 10.22 -6.17 9.84
N ALA A 157 10.77 -6.86 10.84
CA ALA A 157 12.05 -7.55 10.69
C ALA A 157 12.00 -8.67 9.63
N LEU A 158 10.86 -9.36 9.50
CA LEU A 158 10.66 -10.42 8.50
C LEU A 158 10.45 -9.84 7.09
N SER A 159 9.79 -8.69 6.96
CA SER A 159 9.47 -8.03 5.68
C SER A 159 10.59 -7.12 5.16
N ALA A 160 11.60 -6.80 5.97
CA ALA A 160 12.66 -5.85 5.63
C ALA A 160 13.43 -6.25 4.36
N ASN A 161 13.31 -5.45 3.28
CA ASN A 161 13.91 -5.74 1.97
C ASN A 161 14.27 -4.48 1.16
N SER A 162 14.47 -3.33 1.81
CA SER A 162 14.69 -2.05 1.11
C SER A 162 15.95 -1.31 1.58
N PRO A 163 17.16 -1.88 1.35
CA PRO A 163 18.40 -1.27 1.81
C PRO A 163 18.87 -0.08 0.97
N PHE A 164 18.30 0.11 -0.23
CA PHE A 164 18.74 1.17 -1.15
C PHE A 164 17.69 2.25 -1.31
N TRP A 165 18.14 3.52 -1.40
CA TRP A 165 17.31 4.68 -1.65
C TRP A 165 18.01 5.69 -2.55
N GLN A 166 17.37 6.11 -3.64
CA GLN A 166 17.85 7.18 -4.52
C GLN A 166 19.30 6.99 -5.03
N GLY A 167 19.68 5.74 -5.30
CA GLY A 167 21.01 5.40 -5.81
C GLY A 167 22.09 5.24 -4.74
N GLN A 168 21.72 5.13 -3.48
CA GLN A 168 22.64 4.98 -2.34
C GLN A 168 22.25 3.78 -1.49
N ASP A 169 23.24 3.12 -0.90
CA ASP A 169 23.04 2.22 0.23
C ASP A 169 22.68 3.07 1.46
N SER A 170 21.53 2.80 2.04
CA SER A 170 21.00 3.58 3.16
C SER A 170 21.58 3.17 4.51
N GLY A 171 22.23 2.02 4.60
CA GLY A 171 22.67 1.39 5.85
C GLY A 171 21.55 0.79 6.71
N TYR A 172 20.30 0.74 6.19
CA TYR A 172 19.13 0.15 6.85
C TYR A 172 18.66 -1.09 6.09
N ALA A 173 18.12 -2.07 6.81
CA ALA A 173 17.48 -3.24 6.19
C ALA A 173 16.14 -2.86 5.54
N SER A 174 15.38 -1.92 6.14
CA SER A 174 14.17 -1.34 5.59
C SER A 174 14.22 0.19 5.62
N PHE A 175 14.71 0.81 4.55
CA PHE A 175 14.65 2.27 4.41
C PHE A 175 13.25 2.76 4.06
N ARG A 176 12.37 1.89 3.54
CA ARG A 176 10.94 2.16 3.40
C ARG A 176 10.36 2.64 4.72
N THR A 177 10.59 1.92 5.80
CA THR A 177 10.07 2.28 7.12
C THR A 177 10.56 3.65 7.59
N VAL A 178 11.83 3.97 7.33
CA VAL A 178 12.40 5.29 7.67
C VAL A 178 11.72 6.41 6.89
N THR A 179 11.56 6.26 5.57
CA THR A 179 10.93 7.28 4.73
C THR A 179 9.42 7.35 4.97
N TRP A 180 8.76 6.22 5.18
CA TRP A 180 7.33 6.18 5.51
C TRP A 180 7.05 6.87 6.83
N GLY A 181 7.90 6.69 7.82
CA GLY A 181 7.82 7.34 9.14
C GLY A 181 7.93 8.87 9.12
N LEU A 182 8.20 9.49 7.98
CA LEU A 182 8.13 10.95 7.81
C LEU A 182 6.70 11.46 7.68
N TRP A 183 5.73 10.62 7.32
CA TRP A 183 4.33 11.02 7.32
C TRP A 183 3.84 11.23 8.75
N PRO A 184 3.09 12.31 9.03
CA PRO A 184 2.71 12.67 10.40
C PRO A 184 1.89 11.62 11.14
N THR A 185 1.22 10.73 10.41
CA THR A 185 0.35 9.68 10.96
C THR A 185 0.96 8.29 10.87
N ALA A 186 2.21 8.15 10.37
CA ALA A 186 2.86 6.87 10.22
C ALA A 186 3.49 6.36 11.53
N GLY A 187 3.69 5.05 11.59
CA GLY A 187 4.37 4.38 12.69
C GLY A 187 3.42 3.64 13.64
N PRO A 188 3.96 3.14 14.76
CA PRO A 188 3.18 2.42 15.74
C PRO A 188 2.13 3.32 16.38
N SER A 189 0.92 2.79 16.48
CA SER A 189 -0.17 3.45 17.22
C SER A 189 -0.06 3.16 18.72
N GLY A 190 -0.47 4.11 19.53
CA GLY A 190 -0.64 3.89 20.98
C GLY A 190 -1.85 2.99 21.25
N PRO A 191 -2.01 2.47 22.47
CA PRO A 191 -3.19 1.71 22.80
C PRO A 191 -4.45 2.56 22.68
N PHE A 192 -5.43 2.10 21.92
CA PHE A 192 -6.70 2.79 21.73
C PHE A 192 -7.74 2.37 22.78
N GLY A 193 -7.59 1.16 23.35
CA GLY A 193 -8.51 0.56 24.29
C GLY A 193 -9.76 0.00 23.61
N ASP A 194 -10.51 0.86 22.89
CA ASP A 194 -11.76 0.48 22.20
C ASP A 194 -11.96 1.28 20.90
N ALA A 195 -13.06 1.03 20.21
CA ALA A 195 -13.40 1.71 18.96
C ALA A 195 -13.55 3.23 19.12
N ALA A 196 -14.13 3.67 20.24
CA ALA A 196 -14.31 5.11 20.50
C ALA A 196 -12.96 5.81 20.69
N GLY A 197 -11.99 5.16 21.34
CA GLY A 197 -10.62 5.67 21.46
C GLY A 197 -9.90 5.74 20.13
N TYR A 198 -10.08 4.75 19.24
CA TYR A 198 -9.55 4.79 17.87
C TYR A 198 -10.16 5.94 17.07
N ASP A 199 -11.49 6.06 17.07
CA ASP A 199 -12.20 7.10 16.34
C ASP A 199 -11.80 8.50 16.84
N ALA A 200 -11.64 8.67 18.16
CA ALA A 200 -11.17 9.92 18.74
C ALA A 200 -9.74 10.28 18.28
N ALA A 201 -8.83 9.32 18.27
CA ALA A 201 -7.45 9.52 17.81
C ALA A 201 -7.40 9.91 16.32
N VAL A 202 -8.18 9.24 15.47
CA VAL A 202 -8.30 9.56 14.03
C VAL A 202 -8.85 10.97 13.83
N ALA A 203 -9.95 11.32 14.55
CA ALA A 203 -10.55 12.64 14.48
C ALA A 203 -9.58 13.75 14.94
N ASP A 204 -8.75 13.49 15.95
CA ASP A 204 -7.73 14.42 16.44
C ASP A 204 -6.64 14.67 15.41
N LEU A 205 -6.17 13.62 14.72
CA LEU A 205 -5.17 13.74 13.66
C LEU A 205 -5.70 14.55 12.46
N ILE A 206 -6.94 14.32 12.04
CA ILE A 206 -7.58 15.09 10.97
C ILE A 206 -7.77 16.56 11.41
N ARG A 207 -8.29 16.77 12.61
CA ARG A 207 -8.52 18.13 13.16
C ARG A 207 -7.22 18.93 13.30
N SER A 208 -6.12 18.27 13.65
CA SER A 208 -4.79 18.93 13.76
C SER A 208 -4.13 19.25 12.41
N GLY A 209 -4.65 18.73 11.30
CA GLY A 209 -4.05 18.85 9.98
C GLY A 209 -2.93 17.83 9.71
N ALA A 210 -2.71 16.85 10.60
CA ALA A 210 -1.74 15.76 10.37
C ALA A 210 -2.21 14.80 9.27
N ALA A 211 -3.51 14.74 9.01
CA ALA A 211 -4.13 14.02 7.90
C ALA A 211 -5.21 14.90 7.24
N LEU A 212 -5.42 14.75 5.93
CA LEU A 212 -6.54 15.41 5.23
C LEU A 212 -7.86 14.66 5.41
N ASP A 213 -7.78 13.35 5.54
CA ASP A 213 -8.89 12.41 5.64
C ASP A 213 -8.44 11.10 6.30
N GLU A 214 -9.39 10.20 6.57
CA GLU A 214 -9.15 8.90 7.18
C GLU A 214 -8.23 8.00 6.32
N GLY A 215 -8.20 8.17 4.99
CA GLY A 215 -7.29 7.45 4.10
C GLY A 215 -5.81 7.77 4.34
N MET A 216 -5.52 8.89 5.02
CA MET A 216 -4.16 9.30 5.39
C MET A 216 -3.76 8.87 6.81
N ILE A 217 -4.48 7.95 7.43
CA ILE A 217 -4.06 7.32 8.67
C ILE A 217 -3.11 6.17 8.31
N TYR A 218 -1.82 6.40 8.55
CA TYR A 218 -0.72 5.52 8.11
C TYR A 218 -0.11 4.71 9.25
N PHE A 219 -0.86 4.45 10.31
CA PHE A 219 -0.43 3.55 11.39
C PHE A 219 0.06 2.20 10.83
N ASP A 220 1.04 1.59 11.48
CA ASP A 220 1.57 0.26 11.11
C ASP A 220 0.48 -0.84 11.12
N ALA A 221 -0.57 -0.64 11.93
CA ALA A 221 -1.84 -1.37 11.84
C ALA A 221 -3.00 -0.39 12.01
N ARG A 222 -4.03 -0.48 11.14
CA ARG A 222 -5.18 0.43 11.15
C ARG A 222 -6.49 -0.29 10.85
N LEU A 223 -7.62 0.43 11.05
CA LEU A 223 -8.92 0.06 10.53
C LEU A 223 -9.13 0.81 9.21
N PRO A 224 -9.15 0.13 8.04
CA PRO A 224 -9.37 0.79 6.77
C PRO A 224 -10.83 1.22 6.62
N VAL A 225 -11.06 2.30 5.88
CA VAL A 225 -12.40 2.88 5.69
C VAL A 225 -13.35 1.96 4.93
N ARG A 226 -12.80 1.21 3.96
CA ARG A 226 -13.60 0.44 2.99
C ARG A 226 -13.93 -0.98 3.44
N PHE A 227 -13.13 -1.57 4.31
CA PHE A 227 -13.21 -3.01 4.63
C PHE A 227 -13.33 -3.25 6.13
N PRO A 228 -14.15 -4.22 6.56
CA PRO A 228 -14.27 -4.60 7.98
C PRO A 228 -13.08 -5.49 8.41
N THR A 229 -11.87 -4.95 8.34
CA THR A 229 -10.60 -5.65 8.59
C THR A 229 -9.70 -4.85 9.53
N VAL A 230 -8.70 -5.52 10.10
CA VAL A 230 -7.45 -4.87 10.50
C VAL A 230 -6.50 -4.97 9.33
N GLU A 231 -5.92 -3.84 8.93
CA GLU A 231 -4.90 -3.74 7.88
C GLU A 231 -3.52 -3.60 8.54
N ILE A 232 -2.62 -4.52 8.24
CA ILE A 232 -1.24 -4.57 8.73
C ILE A 232 -0.33 -4.09 7.60
N ARG A 233 0.48 -3.05 7.84
CA ARG A 233 1.21 -2.27 6.81
C ARG A 233 2.74 -2.33 6.96
N VAL A 234 3.29 -3.15 7.81
CA VAL A 234 4.74 -3.26 8.09
C VAL A 234 5.48 -4.13 7.08
#